data_1ac67a8e70c79a0111df9cdd05ce286e
#
_entry.id   1ac67a8e70c79a0111df9cdd05ce286e
#
_cell.length_a   1.000
_cell.length_b   1.000
_cell.length_c   1.000
_cell.angle_alpha   90.00
_cell.angle_beta   90.00
_cell.angle_gamma   90.00
#
_symmetry.space_group_name_H-M   'P 1'
#
loop_
_entity.id
_entity.type
_entity.pdbx_description
1 polymer ?
#
loop_
_entity_poly.entity_id
_entity_poly.type
_entity_poly.pdbx_seq_one_letter_code
_entity_poly.pdbx_strand_id
1 'polypeptide(L)'
;MVNKPNNHEKQRILDDSERKIVRELIKNPRASDNHIAKKTGIPTMTVNRKRKKLEREKFLRYYVSLDKGEFGLHIFGAKRLFIIKFKIGITRKKYLEVMESDARWRDFNSRFISFAYLGEKDGRLALILALDAKDEDHLVEEFNGKIVPFIQNKFGEGSMTEISTVNLGKLIRVHHNYMPYINLEDGKIKDNWPDEMIFVDNIQNGDSKEN
;
A
#
# COMPACT_ATOMS: atom_id res chain seq x y z
N MET A 1 -21.16 26.02 16.80
CA MET A 1 -20.38 26.36 15.59
C MET A 1 -19.22 25.37 15.52
N VAL A 2 -19.31 24.36 14.64
CA VAL A 2 -18.29 23.33 14.51
C VAL A 2 -17.28 23.81 13.50
N ASN A 3 -16.05 24.14 13.95
CA ASN A 3 -14.93 24.47 13.09
C ASN A 3 -14.56 23.21 12.28
N LYS A 4 -14.87 23.23 10.99
CA LYS A 4 -14.31 22.29 10.01
C LYS A 4 -12.78 22.50 9.97
N PRO A 5 -11.96 21.46 10.06
CA PRO A 5 -10.54 21.60 9.80
C PRO A 5 -10.35 21.91 8.31
N ASN A 6 -9.98 23.15 8.02
CA ASN A 6 -9.56 23.61 6.70
C ASN A 6 -8.14 23.09 6.44
N ASN A 7 -8.00 21.84 6.08
CA ASN A 7 -6.76 21.30 5.52
C ASN A 7 -7.06 20.91 4.08
N HIS A 8 -7.26 21.91 3.22
CA HIS A 8 -7.04 21.78 1.79
C HIS A 8 -5.52 21.68 1.61
N GLU A 9 -4.92 20.52 1.85
CA GLU A 9 -3.71 20.16 1.13
C GLU A 9 -4.03 20.38 -0.33
N LYS A 10 -3.39 21.40 -0.93
CA LYS A 10 -3.55 21.73 -2.35
C LYS A 10 -3.29 20.44 -3.12
N GLN A 11 -4.35 19.81 -3.59
CA GLN A 11 -4.26 18.59 -4.37
C GLN A 11 -3.31 18.88 -5.55
N ARG A 12 -2.15 18.23 -5.55
CA ARG A 12 -1.14 18.44 -6.59
C ARG A 12 -1.70 17.92 -7.89
N ILE A 13 -1.90 18.82 -8.84
CA ILE A 13 -2.35 18.48 -10.19
C ILE A 13 -1.12 18.32 -11.07
N LEU A 14 -1.02 17.19 -11.78
CA LEU A 14 0.01 16.98 -12.78
C LEU A 14 -0.23 17.86 -14.01
N ASP A 15 0.81 18.54 -14.48
CA ASP A 15 0.76 19.22 -15.77
C ASP A 15 0.82 18.21 -16.94
N ASP A 16 0.55 18.66 -18.18
CA ASP A 16 0.48 17.78 -19.35
C ASP A 16 1.78 17.01 -19.60
N SER A 17 2.92 17.65 -19.42
CA SER A 17 4.21 17.00 -19.58
C SER A 17 4.44 15.96 -18.48
N GLU A 18 4.08 16.27 -17.24
CA GLU A 18 4.16 15.32 -16.12
C GLU A 18 3.25 14.11 -16.35
N ARG A 19 2.02 14.33 -16.83
CA ARG A 19 1.10 13.23 -17.18
C ARG A 19 1.70 12.30 -18.25
N LYS A 20 2.27 12.86 -19.31
CA LYS A 20 2.92 12.07 -20.36
C LYS A 20 4.12 11.27 -19.82
N ILE A 21 4.96 11.88 -18.99
CA ILE A 21 6.11 11.21 -18.36
C ILE A 21 5.65 10.06 -17.45
N VAL A 22 4.68 10.33 -16.58
CA VAL A 22 4.14 9.31 -15.65
C VAL A 22 3.51 8.16 -16.42
N ARG A 23 2.78 8.44 -17.53
CA ARG A 23 2.20 7.40 -18.39
C ARG A 23 3.25 6.43 -18.94
N GLU A 24 4.39 6.96 -19.42
CA GLU A 24 5.45 6.09 -19.93
C GLU A 24 6.16 5.31 -18.80
N LEU A 25 6.27 5.89 -17.60
CA LEU A 25 6.82 5.20 -16.42
C LEU A 25 5.89 4.13 -15.84
N ILE A 26 4.57 4.26 -15.99
CA ILE A 26 3.62 3.19 -15.65
C ILE A 26 3.84 2.00 -16.58
N LYS A 27 4.02 2.26 -17.89
CA LYS A 27 4.27 1.23 -18.89
C LYS A 27 5.62 0.53 -18.68
N ASN A 28 6.64 1.31 -18.34
CA ASN A 28 7.97 0.79 -18.07
C ASN A 28 8.67 1.65 -17.00
N PRO A 29 8.66 1.23 -15.72
CA PRO A 29 9.32 1.96 -14.64
C PRO A 29 10.83 2.14 -14.84
N ARG A 30 11.46 1.32 -15.69
CA ARG A 30 12.88 1.38 -16.01
C ARG A 30 13.19 2.19 -17.27
N ALA A 31 12.19 2.83 -17.88
CA ALA A 31 12.40 3.66 -19.06
C ALA A 31 13.41 4.78 -18.79
N SER A 32 14.38 4.94 -19.68
CA SER A 32 15.33 6.05 -19.59
C SER A 32 14.68 7.38 -19.99
N ASP A 33 15.22 8.48 -19.47
CA ASP A 33 14.73 9.81 -19.82
C ASP A 33 14.79 10.09 -21.33
N ASN A 34 15.80 9.56 -22.03
CA ASN A 34 15.91 9.64 -23.49
C ASN A 34 14.78 8.86 -24.19
N HIS A 35 14.44 7.67 -23.69
CA HIS A 35 13.33 6.89 -24.23
C HIS A 35 12.00 7.63 -24.05
N ILE A 36 11.74 8.16 -22.86
CA ILE A 36 10.55 8.94 -22.56
C ILE A 36 10.48 10.19 -23.43
N ALA A 37 11.59 10.91 -23.59
CA ALA A 37 11.68 12.09 -24.45
C ALA A 37 11.29 11.77 -25.90
N LYS A 38 11.82 10.68 -26.45
CA LYS A 38 11.51 10.21 -27.82
C LYS A 38 10.04 9.84 -27.98
N LYS A 39 9.43 9.19 -26.98
CA LYS A 39 8.02 8.77 -27.01
C LYS A 39 7.04 9.91 -26.82
N THR A 40 7.40 10.92 -26.04
CA THR A 40 6.49 12.00 -25.63
C THR A 40 6.68 13.31 -26.41
N GLY A 41 7.79 13.45 -27.12
CA GLY A 41 8.20 14.72 -27.77
C GLY A 41 8.67 15.78 -26.77
N ILE A 42 8.90 15.43 -25.51
CA ILE A 42 9.38 16.36 -24.48
C ILE A 42 10.92 16.33 -24.46
N PRO A 43 11.61 17.50 -24.43
CA PRO A 43 13.07 17.53 -24.36
C PRO A 43 13.61 16.73 -23.16
N THR A 44 14.67 15.94 -23.36
CA THR A 44 15.25 15.04 -22.34
C THR A 44 15.57 15.76 -21.02
N MET A 45 16.11 16.97 -21.08
CA MET A 45 16.41 17.79 -19.90
C MET A 45 15.14 18.12 -19.10
N THR A 46 14.02 18.35 -19.80
CA THR A 46 12.71 18.60 -19.16
C THR A 46 12.17 17.33 -18.53
N VAL A 47 12.29 16.17 -19.21
CA VAL A 47 11.91 14.86 -18.66
C VAL A 47 12.68 14.60 -17.35
N ASN A 48 14.01 14.71 -17.39
CA ASN A 48 14.87 14.49 -16.21
C ASN A 48 14.49 15.41 -15.05
N ARG A 49 14.35 16.71 -15.28
CA ARG A 49 13.98 17.67 -14.24
C ARG A 49 12.62 17.38 -13.63
N LYS A 50 11.60 17.07 -14.46
CA LYS A 50 10.25 16.76 -13.98
C LYS A 50 10.20 15.42 -13.25
N ARG A 51 10.82 14.36 -13.76
CA ARG A 51 10.94 13.07 -13.10
C ARG A 51 11.57 13.21 -11.72
N LYS A 52 12.74 13.83 -11.59
CA LYS A 52 13.40 14.10 -10.31
C LYS A 52 12.53 14.91 -9.35
N LYS A 53 11.74 15.85 -9.87
CA LYS A 53 10.80 16.63 -9.05
C LYS A 53 9.71 15.72 -8.48
N LEU A 54 9.09 14.88 -9.31
CA LEU A 54 8.04 13.93 -8.90
C LEU A 54 8.55 12.92 -7.87
N GLU A 55 9.78 12.43 -8.03
CA GLU A 55 10.45 11.52 -7.11
C GLU A 55 10.73 12.20 -5.76
N ARG A 56 11.30 13.41 -5.77
CA ARG A 56 11.58 14.19 -4.56
C ARG A 56 10.32 14.54 -3.77
N GLU A 57 9.23 14.85 -4.46
CA GLU A 57 7.92 15.13 -3.86
C GLU A 57 7.22 13.84 -3.40
N LYS A 58 7.85 12.67 -3.57
CA LYS A 58 7.30 11.34 -3.25
C LYS A 58 5.97 11.03 -3.96
N PHE A 59 5.67 11.78 -5.02
CA PHE A 59 4.53 11.53 -5.89
C PHE A 59 4.78 10.27 -6.73
N LEU A 60 6.01 10.10 -7.21
CA LEU A 60 6.46 8.93 -7.96
C LEU A 60 7.35 8.05 -7.07
N ARG A 61 7.00 6.77 -6.98
CA ARG A 61 7.78 5.75 -6.26
C ARG A 61 7.88 4.50 -7.12
N TYR A 62 9.00 3.80 -7.00
CA TYR A 62 9.24 2.54 -7.69
C TYR A 62 9.32 1.41 -6.68
N TYR A 63 8.70 0.30 -7.00
CA TYR A 63 8.75 -0.91 -6.20
C TYR A 63 9.22 -2.06 -7.07
N VAL A 64 10.01 -2.95 -6.47
CA VAL A 64 10.41 -4.21 -7.09
C VAL A 64 9.59 -5.31 -6.41
N SER A 65 8.83 -6.05 -7.19
CA SER A 65 8.19 -7.28 -6.73
C SER A 65 9.05 -8.47 -7.15
N LEU A 66 9.27 -9.39 -6.21
CA LEU A 66 9.93 -10.66 -6.49
C LEU A 66 8.87 -11.75 -6.48
N ASP A 67 8.90 -12.63 -7.46
CA ASP A 67 8.10 -13.85 -7.41
C ASP A 67 8.67 -14.78 -6.34
N LYS A 68 7.94 -14.86 -5.23
CA LYS A 68 8.36 -15.66 -4.07
C LYS A 68 8.18 -17.16 -4.30
N GLY A 69 7.34 -17.57 -5.28
CA GLY A 69 7.04 -18.96 -5.55
C GLY A 69 8.17 -19.68 -6.31
N GLU A 70 8.72 -19.05 -7.34
CA GLU A 70 9.75 -19.64 -8.21
C GLU A 70 11.11 -19.78 -7.53
N PHE A 71 11.45 -18.90 -6.59
CA PHE A 71 12.77 -18.87 -5.94
C PHE A 71 12.80 -19.52 -4.56
N GLY A 72 11.76 -20.26 -4.16
CA GLY A 72 11.74 -20.96 -2.86
C GLY A 72 11.86 -20.05 -1.65
N LEU A 73 11.62 -18.76 -1.81
CA LEU A 73 11.62 -17.77 -0.73
C LEU A 73 10.33 -17.86 0.09
N HIS A 74 9.97 -19.08 0.53
CA HIS A 74 8.89 -19.30 1.49
C HIS A 74 9.32 -18.84 2.90
N ILE A 75 9.73 -17.56 3.01
CA ILE A 75 10.10 -16.96 4.30
C ILE A 75 8.87 -16.82 5.18
N PHE A 76 7.68 -16.67 4.56
CA PHE A 76 6.40 -16.53 5.24
C PHE A 76 5.42 -17.57 4.72
N GLY A 77 5.18 -18.62 5.54
CA GLY A 77 4.24 -19.71 5.24
C GLY A 77 2.80 -19.39 5.67
N ALA A 78 2.62 -18.42 6.56
CA ALA A 78 1.32 -18.02 7.08
C ALA A 78 1.08 -16.52 6.89
N LYS A 79 -0.13 -16.16 6.49
CA LYS A 79 -0.60 -14.78 6.39
C LYS A 79 -2.02 -14.65 6.91
N ARG A 80 -2.23 -13.71 7.84
CA ARG A 80 -3.54 -13.49 8.43
C ARG A 80 -3.89 -12.02 8.51
N LEU A 81 -5.13 -11.73 8.13
CA LEU A 81 -5.74 -10.42 8.33
C LEU A 81 -6.32 -10.35 9.74
N PHE A 82 -6.02 -9.28 10.46
CA PHE A 82 -6.60 -8.94 11.75
C PHE A 82 -7.41 -7.65 11.63
N ILE A 83 -8.59 -7.64 12.23
CA ILE A 83 -9.42 -6.45 12.37
C ILE A 83 -9.64 -6.24 13.87
N ILE A 84 -8.99 -5.23 14.41
CA ILE A 84 -9.01 -4.91 15.85
C ILE A 84 -9.90 -3.69 16.04
N LYS A 85 -11.05 -3.87 16.67
CA LYS A 85 -11.98 -2.78 17.00
C LYS A 85 -11.64 -2.21 18.37
N PHE A 86 -11.48 -0.90 18.45
CA PHE A 86 -11.15 -0.21 19.70
C PHE A 86 -12.38 0.24 20.46
N LYS A 87 -12.21 0.45 21.78
CA LYS A 87 -13.23 1.07 22.63
C LYS A 87 -13.46 2.53 22.25
N ILE A 88 -14.63 3.06 22.61
CA ILE A 88 -14.95 4.49 22.46
C ILE A 88 -13.91 5.34 23.19
N GLY A 89 -13.53 6.48 22.61
CA GLY A 89 -12.52 7.39 23.15
C GLY A 89 -11.11 7.19 22.60
N ILE A 90 -10.83 6.10 21.86
CA ILE A 90 -9.61 5.97 21.08
C ILE A 90 -9.90 6.56 19.67
N THR A 91 -9.37 7.77 19.44
CA THR A 91 -9.53 8.47 18.16
C THR A 91 -8.36 8.17 17.22
N ARG A 92 -8.57 8.39 15.90
CA ARG A 92 -7.49 8.29 14.90
C ARG A 92 -6.28 9.13 15.28
N LYS A 93 -6.50 10.38 15.70
CA LYS A 93 -5.43 11.29 16.10
C LYS A 93 -4.62 10.70 17.25
N LYS A 94 -5.29 10.29 18.35
CA LYS A 94 -4.63 9.69 19.52
C LYS A 94 -3.85 8.41 19.14
N TYR A 95 -4.42 7.57 18.26
CA TYR A 95 -3.75 6.35 17.80
C TYR A 95 -2.45 6.68 17.07
N LEU A 96 -2.49 7.58 16.09
CA LEU A 96 -1.32 7.96 15.30
C LEU A 96 -0.23 8.60 16.16
N GLU A 97 -0.58 9.56 17.04
CA GLU A 97 0.37 10.21 17.95
C GLU A 97 1.13 9.20 18.83
N VAL A 98 0.42 8.18 19.34
CA VAL A 98 1.03 7.17 20.22
C VAL A 98 1.86 6.15 19.43
N MET A 99 1.36 5.67 18.30
CA MET A 99 1.98 4.58 17.56
C MET A 99 3.17 5.05 16.71
N GLU A 100 3.06 6.21 16.07
CA GLU A 100 4.15 6.76 15.25
C GLU A 100 5.36 7.20 16.06
N SER A 101 5.17 7.57 17.33
CA SER A 101 6.26 7.96 18.21
C SER A 101 7.08 6.77 18.74
N ASP A 102 6.57 5.55 18.71
CA ASP A 102 7.24 4.37 19.26
C ASP A 102 8.13 3.67 18.21
N ALA A 103 9.45 3.67 18.47
CA ALA A 103 10.42 3.03 17.58
C ALA A 103 10.23 1.51 17.48
N ARG A 104 9.79 0.85 18.55
CA ARG A 104 9.55 -0.62 18.56
C ARG A 104 8.38 -1.00 17.66
N TRP A 105 7.33 -0.17 17.67
CA TRP A 105 6.19 -0.37 16.77
C TRP A 105 6.59 -0.20 15.30
N ARG A 106 7.43 0.80 14.99
CA ARG A 106 7.93 1.00 13.63
C ARG A 106 8.80 -0.17 13.16
N ASP A 107 9.69 -0.66 14.02
CA ASP A 107 10.54 -1.83 13.69
C ASP A 107 9.68 -3.08 13.46
N PHE A 108 8.71 -3.35 14.33
CA PHE A 108 7.78 -4.46 14.18
C PHE A 108 6.97 -4.36 12.87
N ASN A 109 6.39 -3.19 12.59
CA ASN A 109 5.64 -2.95 11.36
C ASN A 109 6.47 -3.25 10.11
N SER A 110 7.74 -2.85 10.10
CA SER A 110 8.60 -3.03 8.94
C SER A 110 8.97 -4.49 8.65
N ARG A 111 8.87 -5.37 9.64
CA ARG A 111 9.29 -6.77 9.53
C ARG A 111 8.15 -7.75 9.26
N PHE A 112 7.00 -7.55 9.90
CA PHE A 112 5.95 -8.55 9.96
C PHE A 112 4.63 -8.10 9.34
N ILE A 113 4.40 -6.80 9.21
CA ILE A 113 3.13 -6.28 8.71
C ILE A 113 3.26 -5.91 7.25
N SER A 114 2.55 -6.63 6.39
CA SER A 114 2.56 -6.37 4.94
C SER A 114 1.71 -5.15 4.56
N PHE A 115 0.64 -4.89 5.29
CA PHE A 115 -0.13 -3.64 5.20
C PHE A 115 -0.92 -3.38 6.49
N ALA A 116 -1.20 -2.11 6.74
CA ALA A 116 -2.08 -1.70 7.84
C ALA A 116 -2.92 -0.48 7.45
N TYR A 117 -4.18 -0.48 7.88
CA TYR A 117 -5.13 0.63 7.71
C TYR A 117 -5.79 0.99 9.03
N LEU A 118 -6.03 2.29 9.23
CA LEU A 118 -6.97 2.76 10.21
C LEU A 118 -8.30 3.03 9.52
N GLY A 119 -9.30 2.24 9.86
CA GLY A 119 -10.65 2.33 9.35
C GLY A 119 -11.67 2.53 10.45
N GLU A 120 -12.89 2.17 10.14
CA GLU A 120 -14.03 2.16 11.04
C GLU A 120 -14.73 0.81 10.97
N LYS A 121 -15.15 0.30 12.12
CA LYS A 121 -16.03 -0.87 12.25
C LYS A 121 -17.10 -0.57 13.27
N ASP A 122 -18.37 -0.60 12.86
CA ASP A 122 -19.55 -0.34 13.69
C ASP A 122 -19.44 0.98 14.49
N GLY A 123 -19.08 2.07 13.80
CA GLY A 123 -18.96 3.41 14.39
C GLY A 123 -17.74 3.61 15.30
N ARG A 124 -16.78 2.68 15.32
CA ARG A 124 -15.58 2.75 16.17
C ARG A 124 -14.32 2.64 15.35
N LEU A 125 -13.24 3.24 15.86
CA LEU A 125 -11.93 3.09 15.24
C LEU A 125 -11.56 1.60 15.16
N ALA A 126 -11.07 1.18 14.00
CA ALA A 126 -10.54 -0.15 13.78
C ALA A 126 -9.15 -0.08 13.16
N LEU A 127 -8.24 -0.93 13.64
CA LEU A 127 -6.97 -1.23 13.00
C LEU A 127 -7.15 -2.50 12.17
N ILE A 128 -6.87 -2.42 10.88
CA ILE A 128 -6.90 -3.53 9.94
C ILE A 128 -5.47 -3.76 9.50
N LEU A 129 -4.91 -4.94 9.78
CA LEU A 129 -3.53 -5.25 9.39
C LEU A 129 -3.41 -6.69 8.88
N ALA A 130 -2.49 -6.92 7.97
CA ALA A 130 -2.09 -8.26 7.57
C ALA A 130 -0.70 -8.57 8.13
N LEU A 131 -0.64 -9.63 8.90
CA LEU A 131 0.57 -10.15 9.53
C LEU A 131 1.10 -11.32 8.71
N ASP A 132 2.38 -11.28 8.39
CA ASP A 132 3.11 -12.36 7.74
C ASP A 132 4.00 -13.06 8.77
N ALA A 133 3.97 -14.40 8.80
CA ALA A 133 4.80 -15.20 9.69
C ALA A 133 5.31 -16.47 8.99
N LYS A 134 6.33 -17.10 9.58
CA LYS A 134 6.92 -18.34 9.07
C LYS A 134 5.86 -19.45 8.97
N ASP A 135 5.04 -19.58 9.99
CA ASP A 135 3.97 -20.57 10.13
C ASP A 135 2.84 -20.02 11.01
N GLU A 136 1.77 -20.79 11.16
CA GLU A 136 0.58 -20.40 11.94
C GLU A 136 0.89 -20.23 13.42
N ASP A 137 1.73 -21.08 14.01
CA ASP A 137 2.07 -21.02 15.44
C ASP A 137 2.86 -19.73 15.71
N HIS A 138 3.84 -19.45 14.89
CA HIS A 138 4.62 -18.21 14.98
C HIS A 138 3.75 -16.96 14.80
N LEU A 139 2.75 -17.03 13.90
CA LEU A 139 1.81 -15.94 13.68
C LEU A 139 0.98 -15.64 14.93
N VAL A 140 0.49 -16.69 15.61
CA VAL A 140 -0.28 -16.58 16.87
C VAL A 140 0.60 -15.99 17.97
N GLU A 141 1.85 -16.44 18.10
CA GLU A 141 2.80 -15.92 19.08
C GLU A 141 3.15 -14.44 18.84
N GLU A 142 3.43 -14.06 17.59
CA GLU A 142 3.71 -12.66 17.25
C GLU A 142 2.52 -11.74 17.56
N PHE A 143 1.31 -12.18 17.24
CA PHE A 143 0.11 -11.41 17.50
C PHE A 143 -0.19 -11.30 18.99
N ASN A 144 -0.31 -12.44 19.69
CA ASN A 144 -0.71 -12.48 21.10
C ASN A 144 0.44 -12.06 22.05
N GLY A 145 1.68 -12.36 21.69
CA GLY A 145 2.84 -12.06 22.54
C GLY A 145 3.41 -10.64 22.34
N LYS A 146 3.16 -10.01 21.19
CA LYS A 146 3.74 -8.69 20.89
C LYS A 146 2.71 -7.63 20.57
N ILE A 147 1.81 -7.86 19.61
CA ILE A 147 0.85 -6.83 19.16
C ILE A 147 -0.17 -6.52 20.25
N VAL A 148 -0.81 -7.56 20.79
CA VAL A 148 -1.86 -7.39 21.80
C VAL A 148 -1.31 -6.70 23.05
N PRO A 149 -0.21 -7.16 23.68
CA PRO A 149 0.35 -6.50 24.85
C PRO A 149 0.83 -5.08 24.55
N PHE A 150 1.38 -4.84 23.37
CA PHE A 150 1.81 -3.51 22.97
C PHE A 150 0.63 -2.52 22.92
N ILE A 151 -0.48 -2.91 22.28
CA ILE A 151 -1.69 -2.08 22.20
C ILE A 151 -2.28 -1.85 23.59
N GLN A 152 -2.37 -2.90 24.42
CA GLN A 152 -2.88 -2.79 25.79
C GLN A 152 -2.01 -1.87 26.65
N ASN A 153 -0.71 -1.95 26.54
CA ASN A 153 0.21 -1.06 27.24
C ASN A 153 0.01 0.41 26.86
N LYS A 154 -0.28 0.68 25.59
CA LYS A 154 -0.44 2.05 25.10
C LYS A 154 -1.83 2.66 25.35
N PHE A 155 -2.88 1.85 25.30
CA PHE A 155 -4.27 2.32 25.35
C PHE A 155 -5.05 1.78 26.56
N GLY A 156 -4.42 0.93 27.36
CA GLY A 156 -4.99 0.30 28.54
C GLY A 156 -5.64 -1.05 28.26
N GLU A 157 -5.80 -1.85 29.29
CA GLU A 157 -6.58 -3.10 29.23
C GLU A 157 -8.00 -2.82 28.76
N GLY A 158 -8.57 -3.75 27.98
CA GLY A 158 -9.90 -3.58 27.38
C GLY A 158 -9.97 -2.50 26.29
N SER A 159 -8.83 -1.99 25.83
CA SER A 159 -8.79 -1.03 24.70
C SER A 159 -9.27 -1.63 23.39
N MET A 160 -9.06 -2.93 23.20
CA MET A 160 -9.57 -3.72 22.08
C MET A 160 -10.87 -4.41 22.51
N THR A 161 -11.98 -4.07 21.86
CA THR A 161 -13.30 -4.62 22.20
C THR A 161 -13.67 -5.84 21.37
N GLU A 162 -13.02 -6.00 20.24
CA GLU A 162 -13.23 -7.12 19.33
C GLU A 162 -11.99 -7.33 18.46
N ILE A 163 -11.64 -8.58 18.23
CA ILE A 163 -10.61 -9.00 17.29
C ILE A 163 -11.22 -10.04 16.37
N SER A 164 -11.34 -9.70 15.08
CA SER A 164 -11.75 -10.62 14.03
C SER A 164 -10.53 -10.99 13.18
N THR A 165 -10.47 -12.24 12.72
CA THR A 165 -9.34 -12.73 11.90
C THR A 165 -9.82 -13.42 10.64
N VAL A 166 -9.01 -13.30 9.57
CA VAL A 166 -9.21 -14.01 8.30
C VAL A 166 -7.88 -14.59 7.85
N ASN A 167 -7.81 -15.91 7.67
CA ASN A 167 -6.63 -16.53 7.07
C ASN A 167 -6.59 -16.18 5.59
N LEU A 168 -5.47 -15.63 5.14
CA LEU A 168 -5.27 -15.25 3.74
C LEU A 168 -4.57 -16.39 3.02
N GLY A 169 -5.28 -17.02 2.11
CA GLY A 169 -4.77 -18.09 1.26
C GLY A 169 -4.08 -17.57 -0.01
N LYS A 170 -4.34 -18.24 -1.15
CA LYS A 170 -3.74 -17.88 -2.44
C LYS A 170 -4.09 -16.43 -2.82
N LEU A 171 -3.06 -15.66 -3.11
CA LEU A 171 -3.21 -14.31 -3.64
C LEU A 171 -3.76 -14.40 -5.07
N ILE A 172 -4.89 -13.75 -5.33
CA ILE A 172 -5.53 -13.72 -6.65
C ILE A 172 -5.14 -12.44 -7.40
N ARG A 173 -4.94 -11.34 -6.66
CA ARG A 173 -4.68 -10.01 -7.23
C ARG A 173 -4.01 -9.11 -6.20
N VAL A 174 -3.00 -8.36 -6.61
CA VAL A 174 -2.26 -7.45 -5.71
C VAL A 174 -2.85 -6.05 -5.74
N HIS A 175 -2.79 -5.36 -6.85
CA HIS A 175 -3.33 -4.02 -6.99
C HIS A 175 -3.55 -3.61 -8.45
N HIS A 176 -4.18 -2.47 -8.63
CA HIS A 176 -4.38 -1.83 -9.92
C HIS A 176 -3.61 -0.53 -10.01
N ASN A 177 -3.15 -0.20 -11.20
CA ASN A 177 -2.66 1.13 -11.53
C ASN A 177 -3.82 2.09 -11.81
N TYR A 178 -4.65 2.39 -10.80
CA TYR A 178 -5.62 3.46 -10.92
C TYR A 178 -4.92 4.81 -10.74
N MET A 179 -4.92 5.61 -11.79
CA MET A 179 -4.30 6.94 -11.77
C MET A 179 -5.30 7.99 -12.23
N PRO A 180 -5.84 8.79 -11.30
CA PRO A 180 -6.69 9.92 -11.65
C PRO A 180 -6.02 10.81 -12.70
N TYR A 181 -6.79 11.29 -13.67
CA TYR A 181 -6.35 12.14 -14.79
C TYR A 181 -5.42 11.47 -15.82
N ILE A 182 -5.04 10.21 -15.64
CA ILE A 182 -4.19 9.47 -16.59
C ILE A 182 -4.99 8.36 -17.26
N ASN A 183 -5.48 7.40 -16.46
CA ASN A 183 -6.18 6.23 -16.98
C ASN A 183 -7.61 6.07 -16.42
N LEU A 184 -8.07 6.98 -15.57
CA LEU A 184 -9.45 6.98 -15.09
C LEU A 184 -10.29 8.05 -15.81
N GLU A 185 -11.53 7.67 -16.12
CA GLU A 185 -12.59 8.52 -16.63
C GLU A 185 -13.90 8.04 -15.99
N ASP A 186 -14.68 8.96 -15.42
CA ASP A 186 -15.94 8.67 -14.71
C ASP A 186 -15.86 7.50 -13.70
N GLY A 187 -14.74 7.44 -12.96
CA GLY A 187 -14.49 6.41 -11.94
C GLY A 187 -14.13 5.03 -12.48
N LYS A 188 -13.96 4.88 -13.80
CA LYS A 188 -13.56 3.64 -14.48
C LYS A 188 -12.21 3.80 -15.18
N ILE A 189 -11.52 2.69 -15.41
CA ILE A 189 -10.35 2.68 -16.30
C ILE A 189 -10.85 2.92 -17.72
N LYS A 190 -10.15 3.80 -18.45
CA LYS A 190 -10.45 4.12 -19.86
C LYS A 190 -10.38 2.87 -20.72
N ASP A 191 -11.36 2.68 -21.61
CA ASP A 191 -11.46 1.51 -22.49
C ASP A 191 -10.25 1.34 -23.41
N ASN A 192 -9.56 2.44 -23.74
CA ASN A 192 -8.35 2.42 -24.57
C ASN A 192 -7.05 2.24 -23.76
N TRP A 193 -7.13 1.98 -22.45
CA TRP A 193 -5.97 1.64 -21.64
C TRP A 193 -5.65 0.15 -21.80
N PRO A 194 -4.38 -0.21 -22.09
CA PRO A 194 -4.01 -1.61 -22.31
C PRO A 194 -4.31 -2.48 -21.08
N ASP A 195 -4.97 -3.63 -21.29
CA ASP A 195 -5.38 -4.55 -20.22
C ASP A 195 -4.18 -5.03 -19.39
N GLU A 196 -3.04 -5.31 -20.03
CA GLU A 196 -1.80 -5.73 -19.37
C GLU A 196 -1.24 -4.69 -18.40
N MET A 197 -1.71 -3.44 -18.45
CA MET A 197 -1.30 -2.35 -17.57
C MET A 197 -2.31 -2.05 -16.46
N ILE A 198 -3.43 -2.77 -16.43
CA ILE A 198 -4.43 -2.66 -15.36
C ILE A 198 -3.94 -3.41 -14.12
N PHE A 199 -3.20 -4.50 -14.32
CA PHE A 199 -2.68 -5.34 -13.25
C PHE A 199 -1.18 -5.18 -13.12
N VAL A 200 -0.71 -5.02 -11.90
CA VAL A 200 0.73 -4.94 -11.61
C VAL A 200 1.31 -6.34 -11.42
N ASP A 201 0.51 -7.27 -10.89
CA ASP A 201 0.88 -8.69 -10.79
C ASP A 201 -0.28 -9.55 -11.31
N ASN A 202 0.00 -10.31 -12.35
CA ASN A 202 -0.86 -11.39 -12.83
C ASN A 202 -0.27 -12.71 -12.31
N ILE A 203 -0.85 -13.26 -11.26
CA ILE A 203 -0.45 -14.57 -10.68
C ILE A 203 -0.83 -15.74 -11.62
N GLN A 204 -1.45 -15.45 -12.76
CA GLN A 204 -1.91 -16.48 -13.70
C GLN A 204 -0.84 -16.94 -14.71
N ASN A 205 0.35 -16.36 -14.75
CA ASN A 205 1.37 -16.72 -15.74
C ASN A 205 2.26 -17.90 -15.34
N GLY A 206 1.91 -18.66 -14.29
CA GLY A 206 2.65 -19.85 -13.86
C GLY A 206 2.35 -21.14 -14.60
N ASP A 207 1.26 -21.22 -15.40
CA ASP A 207 0.77 -22.48 -15.96
C ASP A 207 0.75 -22.55 -17.51
N SER A 208 1.52 -21.73 -18.20
CA SER A 208 1.57 -21.82 -19.68
C SER A 208 3.00 -21.96 -20.21
N LYS A 209 3.72 -22.94 -19.68
CA LYS A 209 4.86 -23.58 -20.37
C LYS A 209 4.83 -25.07 -20.16
N GLU A 210 3.78 -25.72 -20.66
CA GLU A 210 3.85 -27.10 -21.16
C GLU A 210 3.35 -27.06 -22.60
N ASN A 211 4.32 -26.98 -23.52
CA ASN A 211 4.36 -27.66 -24.82
C ASN A 211 5.67 -27.34 -25.51
#